data_6ec6f192d544aaa8fdcba91c7247db79
#
_entry.id   6ec6f192d544aaa8fdcba91c7247db79
#
_cell.length_a   1.000
_cell.length_b   1.000
_cell.length_c   1.000
_cell.angle_alpha   90.00
_cell.angle_beta   90.00
_cell.angle_gamma   90.00
#
_symmetry.space_group_name_H-M   'P 1'
#
loop_
_entity.id
_entity.type
_entity.pdbx_description
1 polymer ?
#
loop_
_entity_poly.entity_id
_entity_poly.type
_entity_poly.pdbx_seq_one_letter_code
_entity_poly.pdbx_strand_id
1 'polypeptide(L)'
;KRQMLNPLYDRPLSPIPVLFIPGNAGSFAQVRSMASSAFYQYWNRWFEVPSDDMQDVPGPTAWFSIDFNEDFSAFHGKTLEDQAYYVNEVVRYLRAMYSRQGNMSVGIVGHSMGGIVARLALTLPNAEPSSIDTIVTLSTPHAFPPVPFERSMEQVYARINAYKNDTMPLIVSIAGGILDTQLSSDASSPVSYTHLRAHET
;
A
#
# COMPACT_ATOMS: atom_id res chain seq x y z
N LYS A 1 10.40 -40.51 3.11
CA LYS A 1 9.51 -39.81 4.06
C LYS A 1 10.24 -38.53 4.49
N ARG A 2 10.08 -37.42 3.75
CA ARG A 2 10.42 -36.09 4.26
C ARG A 2 9.49 -35.88 5.45
N GLN A 3 10.04 -35.81 6.66
CA GLN A 3 9.34 -35.18 7.77
C GLN A 3 8.98 -33.77 7.28
N MET A 4 7.69 -33.47 7.20
CA MET A 4 7.24 -32.08 7.11
C MET A 4 7.62 -31.43 8.46
N LEU A 5 8.85 -30.97 8.55
CA LEU A 5 9.23 -29.99 9.56
C LEU A 5 8.30 -28.82 9.31
N ASN A 6 7.53 -28.46 10.32
CA ASN A 6 6.65 -27.33 10.24
C ASN A 6 7.55 -26.10 10.06
N PRO A 7 7.65 -25.52 8.84
CA PRO A 7 8.61 -24.44 8.58
C PRO A 7 8.34 -23.19 9.41
N LEU A 8 7.17 -23.13 10.08
CA LEU A 8 6.79 -22.07 10.99
C LEU A 8 7.56 -22.10 12.34
N TYR A 9 8.24 -23.19 12.67
CA TYR A 9 8.90 -23.33 13.98
C TYR A 9 10.43 -23.22 13.92
N ASP A 10 11.07 -23.45 12.77
CA ASP A 10 12.54 -23.52 12.69
C ASP A 10 13.24 -22.25 12.20
N ARG A 11 12.52 -21.24 11.74
CA ARG A 11 13.04 -19.90 11.51
C ARG A 11 12.03 -18.88 12.06
N PRO A 12 12.49 -17.83 12.77
CA PRO A 12 11.68 -16.66 12.99
C PRO A 12 11.50 -15.98 11.62
N LEU A 13 10.49 -16.43 10.86
CA LEU A 13 10.07 -15.74 9.65
C LEU A 13 9.58 -14.38 10.11
N SER A 14 10.44 -13.36 9.94
CA SER A 14 10.04 -11.97 10.10
C SER A 14 9.12 -11.63 8.93
N PRO A 15 7.80 -11.68 9.09
CA PRO A 15 6.93 -11.34 7.98
C PRO A 15 7.03 -9.84 7.73
N ILE A 16 7.03 -9.48 6.44
CA ILE A 16 7.02 -8.09 6.00
C ILE A 16 5.60 -7.54 6.21
N PRO A 17 5.38 -6.55 7.08
CA PRO A 17 4.07 -5.98 7.29
C PRO A 17 3.60 -5.18 6.06
N VAL A 18 2.43 -5.50 5.56
CA VAL A 18 1.77 -4.79 4.45
C VAL A 18 0.42 -4.28 4.91
N LEU A 19 0.20 -2.98 4.78
CA LEU A 19 -1.05 -2.32 5.14
C LEU A 19 -1.86 -2.01 3.88
N PHE A 20 -3.06 -2.58 3.79
CA PHE A 20 -4.02 -2.26 2.74
C PHE A 20 -4.92 -1.09 3.15
N ILE A 21 -5.05 -0.11 2.26
CA ILE A 21 -5.90 1.07 2.42
C ILE A 21 -7.00 1.02 1.35
N PRO A 22 -8.26 0.82 1.73
CA PRO A 22 -9.38 0.79 0.79
C PRO A 22 -9.64 2.17 0.18
N GLY A 23 -10.36 2.18 -0.94
CA GLY A 23 -10.79 3.40 -1.62
C GLY A 23 -12.06 4.00 -1.06
N ASN A 24 -12.63 4.95 -1.82
CA ASN A 24 -13.92 5.57 -1.52
C ASN A 24 -15.01 4.53 -1.36
N ALA A 25 -15.74 4.55 -0.26
CA ALA A 25 -16.75 3.55 0.11
C ALA A 25 -16.24 2.09 0.02
N GLY A 26 -14.93 1.90 0.12
CA GLY A 26 -14.30 0.59 -0.02
C GLY A 26 -14.29 -0.20 1.28
N SER A 27 -14.41 -1.53 1.17
CA SER A 27 -14.38 -2.43 2.31
C SER A 27 -12.96 -2.94 2.60
N PHE A 28 -12.61 -3.05 3.87
CA PHE A 28 -11.37 -3.70 4.32
C PHE A 28 -11.23 -5.14 3.82
N ALA A 29 -12.35 -5.80 3.50
CA ALA A 29 -12.35 -7.19 3.03
C ALA A 29 -11.74 -7.37 1.63
N GLN A 30 -11.56 -6.29 0.86
CA GLN A 30 -10.96 -6.33 -0.47
C GLN A 30 -9.52 -6.88 -0.46
N VAL A 31 -8.80 -6.78 0.67
CA VAL A 31 -7.45 -7.33 0.83
C VAL A 31 -7.38 -8.85 0.75
N ARG A 32 -8.48 -9.57 0.98
CA ARG A 32 -8.48 -11.03 1.18
C ARG A 32 -7.91 -11.81 0.00
N SER A 33 -8.27 -11.45 -1.23
CA SER A 33 -7.78 -12.13 -2.43
C SER A 33 -6.28 -11.87 -2.64
N MET A 34 -5.82 -10.66 -2.43
CA MET A 34 -4.40 -10.29 -2.56
C MET A 34 -3.56 -10.99 -1.49
N ALA A 35 -4.00 -10.98 -0.24
CA ALA A 35 -3.32 -11.65 0.86
C ALA A 35 -3.24 -13.17 0.62
N SER A 36 -4.33 -13.79 0.14
CA SER A 36 -4.35 -15.20 -0.20
C SER A 36 -3.40 -15.53 -1.36
N SER A 37 -3.42 -14.73 -2.43
CA SER A 37 -2.53 -14.93 -3.57
C SER A 37 -1.06 -14.77 -3.19
N ALA A 38 -0.73 -13.75 -2.39
CA ALA A 38 0.63 -13.54 -1.89
C ALA A 38 1.11 -14.73 -1.04
N PHE A 39 0.23 -15.26 -0.19
CA PHE A 39 0.52 -16.44 0.61
C PHE A 39 0.82 -17.65 -0.28
N TYR A 40 -0.04 -17.97 -1.24
CA TYR A 40 0.16 -19.10 -2.13
C TYR A 40 1.42 -18.96 -2.98
N GLN A 41 1.70 -17.80 -3.52
CA GLN A 41 2.91 -17.55 -4.31
C GLN A 41 4.19 -17.71 -3.48
N TYR A 42 4.20 -17.21 -2.24
CA TYR A 42 5.34 -17.38 -1.35
C TYR A 42 5.62 -18.85 -1.09
N TRP A 43 4.60 -19.65 -0.72
CA TRP A 43 4.77 -21.05 -0.39
C TRP A 43 5.05 -21.91 -1.61
N ASN A 44 4.47 -21.64 -2.77
CA ASN A 44 4.82 -22.33 -4.01
C ASN A 44 6.29 -22.13 -4.34
N ARG A 45 6.77 -20.89 -4.28
CA ARG A 45 8.19 -20.57 -4.49
C ARG A 45 9.09 -21.26 -3.46
N TRP A 46 8.65 -21.33 -2.21
CA TRP A 46 9.37 -22.04 -1.15
C TRP A 46 9.60 -23.51 -1.47
N PHE A 47 8.65 -24.18 -2.11
CA PHE A 47 8.77 -25.59 -2.48
C PHE A 47 9.57 -25.81 -3.77
N GLU A 48 9.70 -24.82 -4.62
CA GLU A 48 10.36 -24.91 -5.93
C GLU A 48 11.84 -24.52 -5.87
N VAL A 49 12.24 -23.67 -4.91
CA VAL A 49 13.63 -23.18 -4.79
C VAL A 49 14.49 -24.17 -4.01
N PRO A 50 15.69 -24.55 -4.51
CA PRO A 50 16.64 -25.36 -3.76
C PRO A 50 17.01 -24.72 -2.41
N SER A 51 17.29 -25.56 -1.40
CA SER A 51 17.58 -25.07 -0.03
C SER A 51 18.75 -24.08 0.07
N ASP A 52 19.71 -24.18 -0.84
CA ASP A 52 20.92 -23.34 -0.83
C ASP A 52 20.65 -21.93 -1.34
N ASP A 53 19.60 -21.74 -2.17
CA ASP A 53 19.19 -20.45 -2.73
C ASP A 53 18.11 -19.75 -1.88
N MET A 54 17.70 -20.36 -0.78
CA MET A 54 16.62 -19.84 0.08
C MET A 54 17.01 -18.62 0.92
N GLN A 55 18.31 -18.30 1.03
CA GLN A 55 18.77 -17.18 1.85
C GLN A 55 18.35 -15.81 1.26
N ASP A 56 18.18 -15.76 -0.06
CA ASP A 56 17.81 -14.54 -0.79
C ASP A 56 16.29 -14.39 -1.01
N VAL A 57 15.48 -15.36 -0.55
CA VAL A 57 14.02 -15.25 -0.69
C VAL A 57 13.47 -14.35 0.43
N PRO A 58 12.80 -13.22 0.09
CA PRO A 58 12.14 -12.37 1.08
C PRO A 58 11.19 -13.17 1.97
N GLY A 59 11.02 -12.77 3.22
CA GLY A 59 10.05 -13.37 4.14
C GLY A 59 8.60 -13.27 3.62
N PRO A 60 7.68 -14.05 4.20
CA PRO A 60 6.27 -13.93 3.85
C PRO A 60 5.73 -12.55 4.21
N THR A 61 4.69 -12.12 3.53
CA THR A 61 4.00 -10.87 3.86
C THR A 61 2.92 -11.12 4.93
N ALA A 62 2.82 -10.21 5.91
CA ALA A 62 1.72 -10.16 6.86
C ALA A 62 0.79 -9.00 6.47
N TRP A 63 -0.43 -9.34 6.08
CA TRP A 63 -1.40 -8.37 5.57
C TRP A 63 -2.31 -7.85 6.67
N PHE A 64 -2.40 -6.54 6.74
CA PHE A 64 -3.31 -5.77 7.59
C PHE A 64 -4.21 -4.93 6.71
N SER A 65 -5.37 -4.58 7.19
CA SER A 65 -6.28 -3.69 6.47
C SER A 65 -6.90 -2.69 7.43
N ILE A 66 -7.12 -1.47 6.94
CA ILE A 66 -7.87 -0.45 7.65
C ILE A 66 -9.35 -0.59 7.31
N ASP A 67 -10.19 -0.40 8.30
CA ASP A 67 -11.62 -0.21 8.13
C ASP A 67 -11.95 1.28 8.34
N PHE A 68 -12.36 1.94 7.27
CA PHE A 68 -12.84 3.31 7.30
C PHE A 68 -14.38 3.39 7.37
N ASN A 69 -15.03 2.27 7.71
CA ASN A 69 -16.49 2.19 7.79
C ASN A 69 -17.18 2.65 6.49
N GLU A 70 -16.56 2.33 5.35
CA GLU A 70 -17.07 2.68 4.00
C GLU A 70 -17.29 4.19 3.77
N ASP A 71 -16.51 5.04 4.43
CA ASP A 71 -16.57 6.49 4.29
C ASP A 71 -16.35 6.97 2.85
N PHE A 72 -17.06 8.04 2.49
CA PHE A 72 -16.97 8.68 1.17
C PHE A 72 -15.79 9.66 1.11
N SER A 73 -14.58 9.14 0.94
CA SER A 73 -13.35 9.94 0.91
C SER A 73 -13.12 10.72 -0.40
N ALA A 74 -13.80 10.33 -1.51
CA ALA A 74 -13.65 10.99 -2.80
C ALA A 74 -14.22 12.42 -2.86
N PHE A 75 -15.04 12.81 -1.88
CA PHE A 75 -15.82 14.06 -1.92
C PHE A 75 -15.30 15.13 -0.96
N HIS A 76 -14.50 14.76 0.06
CA HIS A 76 -14.13 15.69 1.14
C HIS A 76 -12.64 15.59 1.49
N GLY A 77 -11.91 16.67 1.29
CA GLY A 77 -10.48 16.74 1.61
C GLY A 77 -10.19 16.54 3.10
N LYS A 78 -11.09 17.00 3.97
CA LYS A 78 -10.95 16.80 5.42
C LYS A 78 -11.02 15.31 5.79
N THR A 79 -11.93 14.54 5.20
CA THR A 79 -12.01 13.10 5.40
C THR A 79 -10.70 12.42 5.00
N LEU A 80 -10.10 12.82 3.86
CA LEU A 80 -8.80 12.31 3.43
C LEU A 80 -7.69 12.62 4.45
N GLU A 81 -7.68 13.83 5.01
CA GLU A 81 -6.69 14.20 6.03
C GLU A 81 -6.84 13.37 7.31
N ASP A 82 -8.06 13.17 7.79
CA ASP A 82 -8.34 12.36 8.98
C ASP A 82 -7.96 10.89 8.76
N GLN A 83 -8.29 10.34 7.58
CA GLN A 83 -7.87 9.00 7.20
C GLN A 83 -6.34 8.88 7.10
N ALA A 84 -5.67 9.85 6.51
CA ALA A 84 -4.22 9.87 6.37
C ALA A 84 -3.51 9.99 7.74
N TYR A 85 -4.06 10.80 8.64
CA TYR A 85 -3.57 10.88 10.02
C TYR A 85 -3.68 9.51 10.72
N TYR A 86 -4.83 8.86 10.58
CA TYR A 86 -5.07 7.53 11.14
C TYR A 86 -4.13 6.46 10.55
N VAL A 87 -3.84 6.52 9.24
CA VAL A 87 -2.86 5.63 8.60
C VAL A 87 -1.50 5.71 9.29
N ASN A 88 -0.99 6.90 9.59
CA ASN A 88 0.29 7.06 10.28
C ASN A 88 0.26 6.46 11.69
N GLU A 89 -0.86 6.56 12.42
CA GLU A 89 -1.00 5.91 13.73
C GLU A 89 -0.99 4.39 13.62
N VAL A 90 -1.66 3.83 12.59
CA VAL A 90 -1.62 2.40 12.30
C VAL A 90 -0.21 1.94 11.93
N VAL A 91 0.50 2.68 11.08
CA VAL A 91 1.89 2.39 10.71
C VAL A 91 2.78 2.37 11.97
N ARG A 92 2.64 3.36 12.84
CA ARG A 92 3.38 3.40 14.12
C ARG A 92 3.07 2.17 14.99
N TYR A 93 1.80 1.80 15.08
CA TYR A 93 1.37 0.63 15.83
C TYR A 93 1.95 -0.67 15.26
N LEU A 94 1.89 -0.87 13.93
CA LEU A 94 2.47 -2.03 13.27
C LEU A 94 3.98 -2.11 13.51
N ARG A 95 4.71 -1.01 13.37
CA ARG A 95 6.15 -0.98 13.67
C ARG A 95 6.46 -1.35 15.12
N ALA A 96 5.64 -0.90 16.06
CA ALA A 96 5.79 -1.29 17.46
C ALA A 96 5.56 -2.79 17.69
N MET A 97 4.60 -3.41 17.00
CA MET A 97 4.38 -4.86 17.03
C MET A 97 5.60 -5.65 16.54
N TYR A 98 6.29 -5.14 15.53
CA TYR A 98 7.45 -5.77 14.91
C TYR A 98 8.79 -5.29 15.49
N SER A 99 8.80 -4.45 16.52
CA SER A 99 9.99 -3.82 17.08
C SER A 99 11.09 -4.79 17.54
N ARG A 100 10.70 -6.02 17.95
CA ARG A 100 11.67 -7.07 18.32
C ARG A 100 12.50 -7.58 17.15
N GLN A 101 12.11 -7.30 15.92
CA GLN A 101 12.76 -7.73 14.69
C GLN A 101 13.67 -6.63 14.09
N GLY A 102 13.82 -5.52 14.77
CA GLY A 102 14.58 -4.36 14.34
C GLY A 102 13.69 -3.19 13.90
N ASN A 103 14.29 -2.21 13.25
CA ASN A 103 13.58 -1.04 12.74
C ASN A 103 12.97 -1.38 11.37
N MET A 104 11.79 -2.02 11.38
CA MET A 104 11.09 -2.40 10.15
C MET A 104 10.25 -1.26 9.60
N SER A 105 10.22 -1.14 8.29
CA SER A 105 9.27 -0.33 7.52
C SER A 105 8.01 -1.12 7.20
N VAL A 106 6.94 -0.42 6.83
CA VAL A 106 5.66 -0.99 6.43
C VAL A 106 5.46 -0.74 4.95
N GLY A 107 5.17 -1.79 4.17
CA GLY A 107 4.68 -1.65 2.80
C GLY A 107 3.20 -1.22 2.81
N ILE A 108 2.81 -0.36 1.88
CA ILE A 108 1.41 0.06 1.72
C ILE A 108 0.88 -0.39 0.37
N VAL A 109 -0.35 -0.89 0.35
CA VAL A 109 -1.13 -1.10 -0.87
C VAL A 109 -2.40 -0.26 -0.78
N GLY A 110 -2.52 0.77 -1.61
CA GLY A 110 -3.69 1.67 -1.64
C GLY A 110 -4.53 1.46 -2.88
N HIS A 111 -5.83 1.21 -2.72
CA HIS A 111 -6.77 1.08 -3.81
C HIS A 111 -7.54 2.39 -4.03
N SER A 112 -7.63 2.88 -5.27
CA SER A 112 -8.40 4.08 -5.62
C SER A 112 -8.00 5.28 -4.73
N MET A 113 -8.93 5.90 -4.01
CA MET A 113 -8.64 7.00 -3.07
C MET A 113 -7.70 6.59 -1.92
N GLY A 114 -7.60 5.30 -1.59
CA GLY A 114 -6.64 4.81 -0.60
C GLY A 114 -5.18 5.07 -0.97
N GLY A 115 -4.85 5.13 -2.27
CA GLY A 115 -3.52 5.56 -2.73
C GLY A 115 -3.27 7.06 -2.53
N ILE A 116 -4.31 7.90 -2.60
CA ILE A 116 -4.23 9.32 -2.26
C ILE A 116 -4.02 9.50 -0.75
N VAL A 117 -4.77 8.74 0.07
CA VAL A 117 -4.62 8.72 1.53
C VAL A 117 -3.17 8.33 1.91
N ALA A 118 -2.61 7.28 1.28
CA ALA A 118 -1.23 6.85 1.51
C ALA A 118 -0.21 7.96 1.21
N ARG A 119 -0.36 8.65 0.07
CA ARG A 119 0.52 9.77 -0.29
C ARG A 119 0.35 10.96 0.63
N LEU A 120 -0.88 11.27 1.01
CA LEU A 120 -1.18 12.36 1.94
C LEU A 120 -0.58 12.11 3.32
N ALA A 121 -0.60 10.86 3.80
CA ALA A 121 -0.02 10.46 5.07
C ALA A 121 1.46 10.87 5.18
N LEU A 122 2.23 10.77 4.08
CA LEU A 122 3.65 11.19 4.05
C LEU A 122 3.85 12.68 4.31
N THR A 123 2.84 13.51 4.06
CA THR A 123 2.92 14.97 4.17
C THR A 123 2.51 15.51 5.54
N LEU A 124 1.97 14.67 6.40
CA LEU A 124 1.40 15.07 7.68
C LEU A 124 2.48 15.16 8.78
N PRO A 125 2.28 15.99 9.81
CA PRO A 125 3.26 16.17 10.87
C PRO A 125 3.48 14.93 11.75
N ASN A 126 2.55 13.98 11.75
CA ASN A 126 2.70 12.70 12.46
C ASN A 126 3.34 11.60 11.59
N ALA A 127 3.82 11.91 10.38
CA ALA A 127 4.58 10.98 9.57
C ALA A 127 5.98 10.75 10.17
N GLU A 128 6.37 9.50 10.31
CA GLU A 128 7.73 9.14 10.74
C GLU A 128 8.60 8.87 9.51
N PRO A 129 9.78 9.51 9.39
CA PRO A 129 10.69 9.24 8.28
C PRO A 129 11.05 7.74 8.16
N SER A 130 11.09 7.22 6.94
CA SER A 130 11.44 5.82 6.66
C SER A 130 10.55 4.77 7.35
N SER A 131 9.37 5.17 7.83
CA SER A 131 8.39 4.22 8.40
C SER A 131 7.65 3.42 7.32
N ILE A 132 7.58 3.99 6.13
CA ILE A 132 6.99 3.41 4.93
C ILE A 132 8.10 3.35 3.88
N ASP A 133 8.36 2.17 3.31
CA ASP A 133 9.40 1.96 2.30
C ASP A 133 8.83 1.88 0.87
N THR A 134 7.64 1.32 0.74
CA THR A 134 7.01 1.07 -0.55
C THR A 134 5.52 1.38 -0.49
N ILE A 135 5.03 2.07 -1.51
CA ILE A 135 3.59 2.30 -1.73
C ILE A 135 3.22 1.75 -3.10
N VAL A 136 2.39 0.72 -3.13
CA VAL A 136 1.77 0.22 -4.37
C VAL A 136 0.38 0.79 -4.45
N THR A 137 0.05 1.46 -5.55
CA THR A 137 -1.28 2.01 -5.77
C THR A 137 -2.00 1.28 -6.90
N LEU A 138 -3.27 0.97 -6.67
CA LEU A 138 -4.14 0.26 -7.60
C LEU A 138 -5.25 1.18 -8.05
N SER A 139 -5.30 1.51 -9.34
CA SER A 139 -6.30 2.42 -9.94
C SER A 139 -6.51 3.70 -9.13
N THR A 140 -5.41 4.37 -8.77
CA THR A 140 -5.43 5.60 -7.96
C THR A 140 -5.42 6.84 -8.87
N PRO A 141 -6.34 7.82 -8.65
CA PRO A 141 -6.38 9.06 -9.42
C PRO A 141 -5.30 10.05 -8.95
N HIS A 142 -4.05 9.85 -9.36
CA HIS A 142 -2.91 10.62 -8.87
C HIS A 142 -2.85 12.07 -9.33
N ALA A 143 -3.31 12.36 -10.56
CA ALA A 143 -3.11 13.65 -11.20
C ALA A 143 -4.11 14.71 -10.72
N PHE A 144 -5.37 14.33 -10.58
CA PHE A 144 -6.46 15.25 -10.20
C PHE A 144 -7.58 14.49 -9.47
N PRO A 145 -8.37 15.19 -8.64
CA PRO A 145 -9.46 14.57 -7.91
C PRO A 145 -10.55 14.08 -8.88
N PRO A 146 -11.17 12.91 -8.59
CA PRO A 146 -12.25 12.37 -9.43
C PRO A 146 -13.49 13.28 -9.45
N VAL A 147 -13.68 14.09 -8.39
CA VAL A 147 -14.80 15.03 -8.25
C VAL A 147 -14.25 16.38 -7.76
N PRO A 148 -14.07 17.37 -8.66
CA PRO A 148 -13.41 18.63 -8.32
C PRO A 148 -14.38 19.69 -7.78
N PHE A 149 -15.29 19.31 -6.86
CA PHE A 149 -16.31 20.25 -6.36
C PHE A 149 -15.91 20.94 -5.04
N GLU A 150 -14.86 20.50 -4.39
CA GLU A 150 -14.45 21.02 -3.10
C GLU A 150 -13.02 21.54 -3.13
N ARG A 151 -12.84 22.78 -2.68
CA ARG A 151 -11.53 23.43 -2.63
C ARG A 151 -10.53 22.70 -1.74
N SER A 152 -10.99 22.01 -0.70
CA SER A 152 -10.14 21.21 0.18
C SER A 152 -9.50 20.03 -0.56
N MET A 153 -10.19 19.43 -1.55
CA MET A 153 -9.64 18.39 -2.41
C MET A 153 -8.49 18.92 -3.28
N GLU A 154 -8.66 20.09 -3.89
CA GLU A 154 -7.60 20.73 -4.67
C GLU A 154 -6.35 20.99 -3.83
N GLN A 155 -6.54 21.44 -2.56
CA GLN A 155 -5.44 21.65 -1.62
C GLN A 155 -4.70 20.37 -1.26
N VAL A 156 -5.43 19.26 -1.06
CA VAL A 156 -4.83 17.94 -0.84
C VAL A 156 -3.97 17.54 -2.03
N TYR A 157 -4.50 17.65 -3.25
CA TYR A 157 -3.76 17.28 -4.47
C TYR A 157 -2.55 18.21 -4.71
N ALA A 158 -2.69 19.49 -4.48
CA ALA A 158 -1.57 20.44 -4.55
C ALA A 158 -0.47 20.07 -3.56
N ARG A 159 -0.83 19.71 -2.31
CA ARG A 159 0.10 19.28 -1.26
C ARG A 159 0.85 18.02 -1.66
N ILE A 160 0.14 16.94 -2.03
CA ILE A 160 0.78 15.66 -2.36
C ILE A 160 1.63 15.73 -3.62
N ASN A 161 1.28 16.58 -4.60
CA ASN A 161 2.04 16.72 -5.83
C ASN A 161 3.27 17.65 -5.68
N ALA A 162 3.23 18.57 -4.72
CA ALA A 162 4.38 19.41 -4.37
C ALA A 162 5.37 18.74 -3.39
N TYR A 163 4.93 17.69 -2.69
CA TYR A 163 5.73 17.05 -1.64
C TYR A 163 6.92 16.30 -2.24
N LYS A 164 8.12 16.67 -1.79
CA LYS A 164 9.39 16.00 -2.11
C LYS A 164 10.21 15.89 -0.84
N ASN A 165 10.74 14.74 -0.57
CA ASN A 165 11.60 14.47 0.57
C ASN A 165 12.64 13.41 0.18
N ASP A 166 13.84 13.49 0.71
CA ASP A 166 14.92 12.53 0.45
C ASP A 166 14.62 11.12 0.98
N THR A 167 13.66 11.00 1.90
CA THR A 167 13.19 9.73 2.48
C THR A 167 11.87 9.24 1.87
N MET A 168 11.56 9.69 0.64
CA MET A 168 10.34 9.23 -0.04
C MET A 168 10.37 7.72 -0.26
N PRO A 169 9.26 7.01 0.02
CA PRO A 169 9.13 5.59 -0.32
C PRO A 169 9.12 5.40 -1.85
N LEU A 170 9.46 4.20 -2.28
CA LEU A 170 9.20 3.78 -3.67
C LEU A 170 7.70 3.79 -3.92
N ILE A 171 7.24 4.49 -4.95
CA ILE A 171 5.83 4.47 -5.35
C ILE A 171 5.69 3.73 -6.68
N VAL A 172 4.88 2.67 -6.67
CA VAL A 172 4.53 1.88 -7.86
C VAL A 172 3.05 2.07 -8.13
N SER A 173 2.71 2.56 -9.31
CA SER A 173 1.31 2.75 -9.73
C SER A 173 0.91 1.68 -10.74
N ILE A 174 -0.18 0.97 -10.43
CA ILE A 174 -0.80 -0.04 -11.29
C ILE A 174 -2.21 0.45 -11.65
N ALA A 175 -2.49 0.56 -12.94
CA ALA A 175 -3.79 0.99 -13.44
C ALA A 175 -4.32 -0.01 -14.47
N GLY A 176 -5.64 -0.09 -14.60
CA GLY A 176 -6.32 -0.96 -15.56
C GLY A 176 -6.24 -0.51 -17.02
N GLY A 177 -5.53 0.60 -17.32
CA GLY A 177 -5.38 1.13 -18.65
C GLY A 177 -6.72 1.56 -19.26
N ILE A 178 -6.93 1.27 -20.53
CA ILE A 178 -8.18 1.61 -21.25
C ILE A 178 -9.40 0.80 -20.79
N LEU A 179 -9.18 -0.28 -20.06
CA LEU A 179 -10.27 -1.10 -19.50
C LEU A 179 -10.78 -0.56 -18.15
N ASP A 180 -10.08 0.41 -17.56
CA ASP A 180 -10.54 1.08 -16.36
C ASP A 180 -11.58 2.15 -16.73
N THR A 181 -12.85 1.80 -16.53
CA THR A 181 -13.97 2.70 -16.87
C THR A 181 -14.17 3.84 -15.86
N GLN A 182 -13.52 3.77 -14.70
CA GLN A 182 -13.64 4.78 -13.65
C GLN A 182 -12.46 5.74 -13.63
N LEU A 183 -11.30 5.32 -14.14
CA LEU A 183 -10.07 6.10 -14.10
C LEU A 183 -9.42 6.18 -15.48
N SER A 184 -9.32 7.38 -16.03
CA SER A 184 -8.56 7.59 -17.27
C SER A 184 -7.07 7.29 -17.05
N SER A 185 -6.39 6.75 -18.05
CA SER A 185 -4.97 6.40 -17.98
C SER A 185 -4.08 7.59 -17.58
N ASP A 186 -4.45 8.80 -17.98
CA ASP A 186 -3.72 10.03 -17.65
C ASP A 186 -3.86 10.43 -16.18
N ALA A 187 -5.01 10.13 -15.55
CA ALA A 187 -5.24 10.42 -14.14
C ALA A 187 -4.45 9.49 -13.21
N SER A 188 -4.13 8.27 -13.65
CA SER A 188 -3.40 7.28 -12.86
C SER A 188 -1.88 7.48 -12.83
N SER A 189 -1.34 8.37 -13.66
CA SER A 189 0.09 8.63 -13.74
C SER A 189 0.51 9.68 -12.71
N PRO A 190 1.31 9.32 -11.70
CA PRO A 190 1.91 10.31 -10.81
C PRO A 190 3.00 11.04 -11.59
N VAL A 191 3.05 12.37 -11.44
CA VAL A 191 3.91 13.29 -12.23
C VAL A 191 5.42 13.03 -12.10
N SER A 192 5.87 12.10 -11.22
CA SER A 192 7.29 11.93 -10.89
C SER A 192 7.73 10.50 -10.53
N TYR A 193 6.99 9.42 -10.85
CA TYR A 193 7.27 8.08 -10.33
C TYR A 193 7.29 7.00 -11.42
N THR A 194 7.92 5.85 -11.07
CA THR A 194 7.94 4.67 -11.94
C THR A 194 6.53 4.14 -12.16
N HIS A 195 6.10 4.10 -13.41
CA HIS A 195 4.76 3.71 -13.81
C HIS A 195 4.78 2.32 -14.45
N LEU A 196 4.02 1.39 -13.89
CA LEU A 196 3.75 0.09 -14.48
C LEU A 196 2.31 0.08 -15.00
N ARG A 197 2.13 -0.10 -16.30
CA ARG A 197 0.81 -0.38 -16.88
C ARG A 197 0.57 -1.88 -16.86
N ALA A 198 -0.63 -2.30 -16.47
CA ALA A 198 -1.06 -3.67 -16.72
C ALA A 198 -1.06 -3.91 -18.23
N HIS A 199 -0.40 -4.97 -18.68
CA HIS A 199 -0.41 -5.32 -20.10
C HIS A 199 -1.83 -5.72 -20.50
N GLU A 200 -2.29 -5.09 -21.56
CA GLU A 200 -3.50 -5.49 -22.26
C GLU A 200 -3.20 -6.83 -22.97
N THR A 201 -3.80 -7.90 -22.50
CA THR A 201 -3.84 -9.18 -23.19
C THR A 201 -5.18 -9.35 -23.87
#